data_f41fb14c1ce7371ea69b3b1fda2bdccb
#
_entry.id   f41fb14c1ce7371ea69b3b1fda2bdccb
#
_cell.length_a   1.000
_cell.length_b   1.000
_cell.length_c   1.000
_cell.angle_alpha   90.00
_cell.angle_beta   90.00
_cell.angle_gamma   90.00
#
_symmetry.space_group_name_H-M   'P 1'
#
loop_
_entity.id
_entity.type
_entity.pdbx_description
1 polymer ?
#
loop_
_entity_poly.entity_id
_entity_poly.type
_entity_poly.pdbx_seq_one_letter_code
_entity_poly.pdbx_strand_id
1 'polypeptide(L)'
;EKEPDVTPWFIFGSEAWHLGHLIEFLPHGYIKSTLGAVDAKKAFLANDQDKLQFAAADGPMAVFGEDLVDLQNKGLINADVLTATNDNCVQDFANGKAAMFSNGMWALSSVLEANPDMADKIGFAPYPAYMPNSKPVVLSAEDSGYCISATTEHKEECIEFLNFLFSPENQKKYSEVAKAPSAFTDVDAEWAPENVVKEVNAALKSAANIGFTNEKPAGFSGDDAGRMVQELLAGQYTPTEFAEAYEKAWTDGMAS
;
A
#
# COMPACT_ATOMS: atom_id res chain seq x y z
N GLU A 1 -7.11 27.56 -0.24
CA GLU A 1 -8.12 27.75 0.82
C GLU A 1 -8.65 26.39 1.23
N LYS A 2 -8.83 26.19 2.53
CA LYS A 2 -9.24 24.89 3.06
C LYS A 2 -10.75 24.79 2.98
N GLU A 3 -11.24 23.71 2.38
CA GLU A 3 -12.61 23.26 2.56
C GLU A 3 -12.69 22.64 3.96
N PRO A 4 -13.30 23.30 4.95
CA PRO A 4 -13.22 22.89 6.36
C PRO A 4 -13.87 21.53 6.65
N ASP A 5 -14.75 21.09 5.76
CA ASP A 5 -15.52 19.86 5.89
C ASP A 5 -14.92 18.68 5.09
N VAL A 6 -13.75 18.87 4.47
CA VAL A 6 -13.08 17.86 3.67
C VAL A 6 -11.84 17.36 4.39
N THR A 7 -11.79 16.07 4.68
CA THR A 7 -10.58 15.40 5.21
C THR A 7 -9.49 15.40 4.15
N PRO A 8 -8.31 16.00 4.39
CA PRO A 8 -7.25 16.04 3.39
C PRO A 8 -6.75 14.65 2.97
N TRP A 9 -6.49 13.78 3.92
CA TRP A 9 -6.08 12.39 3.68
C TRP A 9 -6.86 11.45 4.59
N PHE A 10 -7.65 10.57 4.00
CA PHE A 10 -8.41 9.57 4.74
C PHE A 10 -7.60 8.29 4.90
N ILE A 11 -7.47 7.84 6.15
CA ILE A 11 -6.79 6.60 6.53
C ILE A 11 -7.79 5.72 7.29
N PHE A 12 -7.90 4.44 6.91
CA PHE A 12 -8.75 3.50 7.62
C PHE A 12 -7.90 2.55 8.46
N GLY A 13 -7.81 2.84 9.74
CA GLY A 13 -6.91 2.17 10.68
C GLY A 13 -7.52 1.03 11.48
N SER A 14 -8.81 0.72 11.32
CA SER A 14 -9.40 -0.47 11.93
C SER A 14 -8.83 -1.77 11.34
N GLU A 15 -8.31 -1.68 10.11
CA GLU A 15 -7.75 -2.80 9.36
C GLU A 15 -6.20 -2.69 9.37
N ALA A 16 -5.56 -3.53 10.19
CA ALA A 16 -4.10 -3.46 10.40
C ALA A 16 -3.29 -3.56 9.11
N TRP A 17 -3.71 -4.38 8.14
CA TRP A 17 -3.03 -4.53 6.86
C TRP A 17 -2.84 -3.19 6.14
N HIS A 18 -3.84 -2.30 6.20
CA HIS A 18 -3.76 -1.00 5.53
C HIS A 18 -2.68 -0.10 6.15
N LEU A 19 -2.59 -0.06 7.48
CA LEU A 19 -1.53 0.68 8.16
C LEU A 19 -0.15 0.06 7.92
N GLY A 20 -0.08 -1.26 7.82
CA GLY A 20 1.13 -1.97 7.39
C GLY A 20 1.58 -1.59 5.98
N HIS A 21 0.63 -1.34 5.06
CA HIS A 21 0.94 -0.85 3.72
C HIS A 21 1.55 0.57 3.74
N LEU A 22 1.18 1.45 4.69
CA LEU A 22 1.84 2.75 4.82
C LEU A 22 3.34 2.61 5.10
N ILE A 23 3.73 1.60 5.91
CA ILE A 23 5.14 1.26 6.14
C ILE A 23 5.81 0.79 4.84
N GLU A 24 5.12 -0.02 4.03
CA GLU A 24 5.68 -0.48 2.75
C GLU A 24 5.91 0.67 1.76
N PHE A 25 5.01 1.65 1.71
CA PHE A 25 5.12 2.77 0.78
C PHE A 25 6.09 3.85 1.26
N LEU A 26 6.13 4.15 2.53
CA LEU A 26 6.88 5.28 3.06
C LEU A 26 8.26 4.83 3.59
N PRO A 27 8.46 4.28 4.79
CA PRO A 27 9.80 3.91 5.24
C PRO A 27 10.47 2.81 4.40
N HIS A 28 9.79 1.72 4.07
CA HIS A 28 10.38 0.69 3.22
C HIS A 28 10.54 1.16 1.77
N GLY A 29 9.61 1.97 1.27
CA GLY A 29 9.70 2.61 -0.03
C GLY A 29 10.92 3.52 -0.14
N TYR A 30 11.22 4.30 0.91
CA TYR A 30 12.46 5.08 0.99
C TYR A 30 13.69 4.18 0.88
N ILE A 31 13.80 3.15 1.71
CA ILE A 31 14.93 2.21 1.70
C ILE A 31 15.12 1.59 0.31
N LYS A 32 14.04 1.09 -0.29
CA LYS A 32 14.08 0.45 -1.62
C LYS A 32 14.42 1.44 -2.74
N SER A 33 13.90 2.66 -2.68
CA SER A 33 14.15 3.68 -3.71
C SER A 33 15.56 4.28 -3.64
N THR A 34 16.20 4.25 -2.47
CA THR A 34 17.56 4.77 -2.27
C THR A 34 18.63 3.72 -2.46
N LEU A 35 18.46 2.52 -1.93
CA LEU A 35 19.42 1.42 -2.07
C LEU A 35 19.30 0.68 -3.41
N GLY A 36 18.11 0.73 -4.03
CA GLY A 36 17.76 -0.14 -5.14
C GLY A 36 17.27 -1.53 -4.65
N ALA A 37 16.45 -2.20 -5.47
CA ALA A 37 15.72 -3.41 -5.07
C ALA A 37 16.64 -4.55 -4.55
N VAL A 38 17.79 -4.78 -5.22
CA VAL A 38 18.69 -5.88 -4.86
C VAL A 38 19.39 -5.64 -3.53
N ASP A 39 19.90 -4.44 -3.29
CA ASP A 39 20.67 -4.14 -2.08
C ASP A 39 19.72 -3.90 -0.89
N ALA A 40 18.53 -3.35 -1.12
CA ALA A 40 17.48 -3.30 -0.11
C ALA A 40 17.08 -4.72 0.34
N LYS A 41 16.84 -5.63 -0.61
CA LYS A 41 16.54 -7.04 -0.31
C LYS A 41 17.61 -7.68 0.58
N LYS A 42 18.89 -7.50 0.24
CA LYS A 42 20.01 -8.02 1.05
C LYS A 42 20.02 -7.42 2.45
N ALA A 43 19.77 -6.10 2.57
CA ALA A 43 19.75 -5.40 3.85
C ALA A 43 18.62 -5.93 4.75
N PHE A 44 17.41 -6.10 4.22
CA PHE A 44 16.28 -6.69 4.95
C PHE A 44 16.57 -8.12 5.42
N LEU A 45 17.06 -8.99 4.52
CA LEU A 45 17.41 -10.38 4.85
C LEU A 45 18.52 -10.50 5.88
N ALA A 46 19.47 -9.58 5.87
CA ALA A 46 20.61 -9.59 6.80
C ALA A 46 20.34 -8.81 8.09
N ASN A 47 19.18 -8.16 8.22
CA ASN A 47 18.90 -7.19 9.29
C ASN A 47 20.02 -6.15 9.41
N ASP A 48 20.49 -5.62 8.28
CA ASP A 48 21.63 -4.69 8.19
C ASP A 48 21.20 -3.28 8.65
N GLN A 49 21.24 -3.03 9.95
CA GLN A 49 20.79 -1.76 10.53
C GLN A 49 21.67 -0.56 10.14
N ASP A 50 22.90 -0.77 9.66
CA ASP A 50 23.69 0.32 9.08
C ASP A 50 23.05 0.90 7.82
N LYS A 51 22.22 0.09 7.13
CA LYS A 51 21.47 0.48 5.94
C LYS A 51 19.99 0.71 6.19
N LEU A 52 19.36 -0.10 7.03
CA LEU A 52 17.93 -0.02 7.31
C LEU A 52 17.59 1.16 8.23
N GLN A 53 18.43 1.39 9.25
CA GLN A 53 18.36 2.50 10.20
C GLN A 53 16.98 2.63 10.87
N PHE A 54 16.34 1.51 11.20
CA PHE A 54 14.98 1.52 11.72
C PHE A 54 14.84 2.36 12.99
N ALA A 55 15.70 2.15 14.01
CA ALA A 55 15.68 2.88 15.27
C ALA A 55 16.53 4.16 15.28
N ALA A 56 17.13 4.54 14.15
CA ALA A 56 17.87 5.82 14.10
C ALA A 56 16.91 6.99 14.31
N ALA A 57 17.34 8.02 15.05
CA ALA A 57 16.50 9.17 15.41
C ALA A 57 16.01 9.97 14.18
N ASP A 58 16.79 9.98 13.12
CA ASP A 58 16.45 10.55 11.80
C ASP A 58 16.21 9.48 10.74
N GLY A 59 16.00 8.24 11.18
CA GLY A 59 15.74 7.09 10.33
C GLY A 59 14.30 7.03 9.81
N PRO A 60 14.05 6.15 8.83
CA PRO A 60 12.78 6.16 8.11
C PRO A 60 11.56 5.83 9.00
N MET A 61 11.72 5.02 10.06
CA MET A 61 10.61 4.70 10.96
C MET A 61 10.31 5.84 11.93
N ALA A 62 11.34 6.51 12.46
CA ALA A 62 11.16 7.66 13.36
C ALA A 62 10.48 8.81 12.61
N VAL A 63 10.97 9.17 11.43
CA VAL A 63 10.36 10.21 10.57
C VAL A 63 8.91 9.83 10.20
N PHE A 64 8.62 8.56 9.89
CA PHE A 64 7.26 8.11 9.65
C PHE A 64 6.35 8.33 10.86
N GLY A 65 6.83 7.97 12.04
CA GLY A 65 6.07 8.17 13.27
C GLY A 65 5.82 9.66 13.57
N GLU A 66 6.84 10.50 13.39
CA GLU A 66 6.73 11.96 13.59
C GLU A 66 5.73 12.58 12.62
N ASP A 67 5.83 12.26 11.32
CA ASP A 67 4.95 12.80 10.29
C ASP A 67 3.50 12.37 10.51
N LEU A 68 3.27 11.10 10.84
CA LEU A 68 1.92 10.58 11.03
C LEU A 68 1.23 11.19 12.26
N VAL A 69 1.95 11.32 13.37
CA VAL A 69 1.46 11.99 14.59
C VAL A 69 1.24 13.49 14.33
N ASP A 70 2.12 14.14 13.58
CA ASP A 70 1.96 15.56 13.21
C ASP A 70 0.74 15.78 12.32
N LEU A 71 0.50 14.91 11.33
CA LEU A 71 -0.69 14.95 10.49
C LEU A 71 -1.98 14.78 11.32
N GLN A 72 -1.99 13.86 12.29
CA GLN A 72 -3.10 13.66 13.19
C GLN A 72 -3.36 14.90 14.06
N ASN A 73 -2.31 15.44 14.69
CA ASN A 73 -2.40 16.61 15.55
C ASN A 73 -2.85 17.88 14.80
N LYS A 74 -2.54 17.99 13.51
CA LYS A 74 -2.97 19.08 12.63
C LYS A 74 -4.37 18.88 12.05
N GLY A 75 -5.03 17.75 12.32
CA GLY A 75 -6.33 17.40 11.73
C GLY A 75 -6.26 17.23 10.20
N LEU A 76 -5.15 16.74 9.68
CA LEU A 76 -4.93 16.49 8.25
C LEU A 76 -5.29 15.05 7.83
N ILE A 77 -5.53 14.17 8.83
CA ILE A 77 -6.16 12.86 8.64
C ILE A 77 -7.50 12.84 9.38
N ASN A 78 -8.34 11.86 9.07
CA ASN A 78 -9.66 11.72 9.70
C ASN A 78 -9.56 11.46 11.22
N ALA A 79 -10.44 12.07 11.99
CA ALA A 79 -10.43 11.97 13.45
C ALA A 79 -10.72 10.55 13.97
N ASP A 80 -11.47 9.77 13.21
CA ASP A 80 -11.86 8.40 13.51
C ASP A 80 -10.90 7.34 12.94
N VAL A 81 -9.66 7.72 12.63
CA VAL A 81 -8.66 6.88 11.95
C VAL A 81 -8.56 5.46 12.50
N LEU A 82 -8.63 5.28 13.83
CA LEU A 82 -8.50 3.96 14.47
C LEU A 82 -9.74 3.04 14.31
N THR A 83 -10.90 3.61 13.99
CA THR A 83 -12.16 2.88 13.84
C THR A 83 -12.70 2.89 12.43
N ALA A 84 -12.19 3.75 11.59
CA ALA A 84 -12.57 3.85 10.18
C ALA A 84 -12.23 2.57 9.43
N THR A 85 -13.14 2.15 8.56
CA THR A 85 -13.02 0.97 7.70
C THR A 85 -12.74 1.37 6.25
N ASN A 86 -12.35 0.41 5.41
CA ASN A 86 -12.26 0.61 3.97
C ASN A 86 -13.58 1.13 3.37
N ASP A 87 -14.71 0.62 3.81
CA ASP A 87 -16.03 1.07 3.32
C ASP A 87 -16.30 2.54 3.68
N ASN A 88 -15.96 2.97 4.91
CA ASN A 88 -16.05 4.38 5.29
C ASN A 88 -15.20 5.26 4.37
N CYS A 89 -13.97 4.83 4.09
CA CYS A 89 -13.04 5.51 3.21
C CYS A 89 -13.60 5.69 1.79
N VAL A 90 -14.10 4.61 1.19
CA VAL A 90 -14.71 4.61 -0.14
C VAL A 90 -15.91 5.56 -0.19
N GLN A 91 -16.80 5.50 0.80
CA GLN A 91 -18.00 6.34 0.86
C GLN A 91 -17.64 7.83 1.03
N ASP A 92 -16.72 8.16 1.92
CA ASP A 92 -16.36 9.55 2.16
C ASP A 92 -15.58 10.15 0.97
N PHE A 93 -14.71 9.39 0.32
CA PHE A 93 -14.04 9.83 -0.89
C PHE A 93 -15.03 10.00 -2.06
N ALA A 94 -15.89 9.02 -2.31
CA ALA A 94 -16.88 9.08 -3.39
C ALA A 94 -17.88 10.24 -3.23
N ASN A 95 -18.16 10.66 -1.98
CA ASN A 95 -19.04 11.79 -1.68
C ASN A 95 -18.31 13.14 -1.52
N GLY A 96 -17.01 13.20 -1.79
CA GLY A 96 -16.21 14.43 -1.74
C GLY A 96 -15.90 14.92 -0.31
N LYS A 97 -16.04 14.07 0.71
CA LYS A 97 -15.69 14.38 2.10
C LYS A 97 -14.22 14.09 2.41
N ALA A 98 -13.55 13.35 1.55
CA ALA A 98 -12.11 13.10 1.60
C ALA A 98 -11.47 13.55 0.28
N ALA A 99 -10.34 14.26 0.36
CA ALA A 99 -9.63 14.73 -0.84
C ALA A 99 -8.69 13.66 -1.39
N MET A 100 -8.11 12.86 -0.53
CA MET A 100 -7.18 11.78 -0.87
C MET A 100 -7.41 10.57 0.04
N PHE A 101 -7.12 9.40 -0.48
CA PHE A 101 -6.99 8.18 0.31
C PHE A 101 -5.92 7.27 -0.29
N SER A 102 -5.35 6.44 0.55
CA SER A 102 -4.35 5.46 0.14
C SER A 102 -5.02 4.12 -0.03
N ASN A 103 -4.95 3.55 -1.23
CA ASN A 103 -5.49 2.22 -1.48
C ASN A 103 -4.87 1.64 -2.77
N GLY A 104 -5.18 0.39 -3.09
CA GLY A 104 -4.85 -0.19 -4.38
C GLY A 104 -5.91 0.10 -5.43
N MET A 105 -5.58 -0.20 -6.69
CA MET A 105 -6.50 0.04 -7.82
C MET A 105 -7.83 -0.72 -7.72
N TRP A 106 -7.89 -1.80 -6.93
CA TRP A 106 -9.14 -2.51 -6.62
C TRP A 106 -10.22 -1.62 -5.99
N ALA A 107 -9.84 -0.54 -5.29
CA ALA A 107 -10.80 0.40 -4.71
C ALA A 107 -11.54 1.24 -5.75
N LEU A 108 -11.00 1.37 -6.97
CA LEU A 108 -11.59 2.20 -8.02
C LEU A 108 -13.00 1.71 -8.41
N SER A 109 -13.22 0.40 -8.51
CA SER A 109 -14.54 -0.17 -8.81
C SER A 109 -15.56 0.22 -7.73
N SER A 110 -15.20 0.10 -6.45
CA SER A 110 -16.09 0.45 -5.34
C SER A 110 -16.40 1.94 -5.28
N VAL A 111 -15.44 2.80 -5.58
CA VAL A 111 -15.65 4.26 -5.65
C VAL A 111 -16.61 4.62 -6.79
N LEU A 112 -16.43 4.04 -7.98
CA LEU A 112 -17.30 4.30 -9.13
C LEU A 112 -18.69 3.66 -8.99
N GLU A 113 -18.80 2.57 -8.23
CA GLU A 113 -20.10 1.99 -7.86
C GLU A 113 -20.85 2.88 -6.86
N ALA A 114 -20.14 3.42 -5.86
CA ALA A 114 -20.72 4.33 -4.87
C ALA A 114 -21.13 5.67 -5.49
N ASN A 115 -20.35 6.19 -6.44
CA ASN A 115 -20.65 7.43 -7.15
C ASN A 115 -20.05 7.44 -8.57
N PRO A 116 -20.85 7.12 -9.61
CA PRO A 116 -20.39 7.13 -11.00
C PRO A 116 -19.85 8.49 -11.49
N ASP A 117 -20.31 9.60 -10.91
CA ASP A 117 -19.85 10.97 -11.26
C ASP A 117 -18.39 11.24 -10.84
N MET A 118 -17.77 10.32 -10.15
CA MET A 118 -16.34 10.39 -9.83
C MET A 118 -15.44 10.04 -11.01
N ALA A 119 -15.95 9.41 -12.06
CA ALA A 119 -15.15 8.96 -13.21
C ALA A 119 -14.26 10.07 -13.79
N ASP A 120 -14.77 11.29 -13.92
CA ASP A 120 -14.05 12.45 -14.45
C ASP A 120 -13.32 13.28 -13.37
N LYS A 121 -13.44 12.89 -12.09
CA LYS A 121 -12.91 13.68 -10.95
C LYS A 121 -11.81 12.94 -10.20
N ILE A 122 -11.78 11.62 -10.28
CA ILE A 122 -10.76 10.81 -9.62
C ILE A 122 -9.46 10.86 -10.39
N GLY A 123 -8.36 10.99 -9.66
CA GLY A 123 -7.01 10.93 -10.19
C GLY A 123 -6.16 9.90 -9.45
N PHE A 124 -4.97 9.65 -9.97
CA PHE A 124 -3.98 8.78 -9.36
C PHE A 124 -2.66 9.53 -9.16
N ALA A 125 -2.07 9.41 -7.97
CA ALA A 125 -0.75 9.91 -7.66
C ALA A 125 0.10 8.82 -6.99
N PRO A 126 1.41 8.72 -7.31
CA PRO A 126 2.33 7.90 -6.54
C PRO A 126 2.48 8.46 -5.12
N TYR A 127 2.90 7.62 -4.17
CA TYR A 127 3.34 8.15 -2.89
C TYR A 127 4.49 9.14 -3.08
N PRO A 128 4.49 10.28 -2.38
CA PRO A 128 5.51 11.31 -2.57
C PRO A 128 6.89 10.82 -2.17
N ALA A 129 7.92 11.54 -2.62
CA ALA A 129 9.26 11.41 -2.07
C ALA A 129 9.21 11.70 -0.57
N TYR A 130 9.55 10.71 0.22
CA TYR A 130 9.28 10.69 1.65
C TYR A 130 10.38 11.37 2.47
N MET A 131 11.63 11.15 2.10
CA MET A 131 12.82 11.71 2.76
C MET A 131 13.78 12.27 1.72
N PRO A 132 14.78 13.07 2.13
CA PRO A 132 15.79 13.59 1.20
C PRO A 132 16.43 12.49 0.36
N ASN A 133 16.63 12.77 -0.92
CA ASN A 133 17.21 11.86 -1.93
C ASN A 133 16.34 10.64 -2.30
N SER A 134 15.12 10.51 -1.78
CA SER A 134 14.19 9.48 -2.23
C SER A 134 13.43 9.92 -3.49
N LYS A 135 12.74 8.96 -4.08
CA LYS A 135 11.85 9.19 -5.23
C LYS A 135 10.40 8.91 -4.82
N PRO A 136 9.41 9.50 -5.51
CA PRO A 136 8.05 9.01 -5.41
C PRO A 136 8.02 7.51 -5.68
N VAL A 137 7.13 6.78 -5.02
CA VAL A 137 7.03 5.32 -5.14
C VAL A 137 5.66 4.88 -5.62
N VAL A 138 5.65 3.85 -6.45
CA VAL A 138 4.46 3.08 -6.81
C VAL A 138 4.75 1.64 -6.42
N LEU A 139 3.83 1.03 -5.69
CA LEU A 139 3.90 -0.41 -5.45
C LEU A 139 3.28 -1.11 -6.66
N SER A 140 4.13 -1.79 -7.40
CA SER A 140 3.77 -2.58 -8.58
C SER A 140 4.45 -3.95 -8.44
N ALA A 141 3.74 -4.86 -7.83
CA ALA A 141 4.25 -6.20 -7.50
C ALA A 141 3.18 -7.25 -7.75
N GLU A 142 3.57 -8.49 -7.62
CA GLU A 142 2.63 -9.60 -7.53
C GLU A 142 1.70 -9.34 -6.35
N ASP A 143 0.41 -9.34 -6.61
CA ASP A 143 -0.63 -9.20 -5.58
C ASP A 143 -1.17 -10.58 -5.25
N SER A 144 -2.13 -11.06 -6.01
CA SER A 144 -2.79 -12.33 -5.76
C SER A 144 -2.32 -13.39 -6.74
N GLY A 145 -2.08 -14.59 -6.24
CA GLY A 145 -1.69 -15.75 -7.03
C GLY A 145 -2.62 -16.93 -6.80
N TYR A 146 -2.77 -17.80 -7.80
CA TYR A 146 -3.50 -19.04 -7.70
C TYR A 146 -2.55 -20.21 -7.50
N CYS A 147 -2.79 -20.98 -6.46
CA CYS A 147 -2.02 -22.18 -6.16
C CYS A 147 -2.88 -23.42 -6.32
N ILE A 148 -2.33 -24.46 -6.97
CA ILE A 148 -2.95 -25.79 -7.01
C ILE A 148 -2.33 -26.61 -5.87
N SER A 149 -3.17 -27.23 -5.03
CA SER A 149 -2.69 -28.12 -3.98
C SER A 149 -1.88 -29.27 -4.58
N ALA A 150 -0.71 -29.54 -4.01
CA ALA A 150 0.15 -30.65 -4.44
C ALA A 150 -0.51 -32.04 -4.24
N THR A 151 -1.50 -32.10 -3.34
CA THR A 151 -2.21 -33.33 -2.97
C THR A 151 -3.60 -33.45 -3.59
N THR A 152 -3.97 -32.53 -4.51
CA THR A 152 -5.27 -32.61 -5.18
C THR A 152 -5.37 -33.83 -6.10
N GLU A 153 -6.50 -34.50 -6.08
CA GLU A 153 -6.85 -35.57 -7.03
C GLU A 153 -7.41 -35.02 -8.36
N HIS A 154 -7.68 -33.68 -8.44
CA HIS A 154 -8.28 -32.98 -9.55
C HIS A 154 -7.32 -31.99 -10.23
N LYS A 155 -6.08 -32.40 -10.44
CA LYS A 155 -5.03 -31.51 -10.95
C LYS A 155 -5.32 -31.01 -12.37
N GLU A 156 -5.83 -31.88 -13.22
CA GLU A 156 -6.13 -31.55 -14.63
C GLU A 156 -7.28 -30.55 -14.71
N GLU A 157 -8.33 -30.74 -13.94
CA GLU A 157 -9.48 -29.83 -13.86
C GLU A 157 -9.07 -28.46 -13.29
N CYS A 158 -8.16 -28.44 -12.29
CA CYS A 158 -7.60 -27.18 -11.79
C CYS A 158 -6.83 -26.44 -12.90
N ILE A 159 -6.02 -27.13 -13.68
CA ILE A 159 -5.27 -26.54 -14.79
C ILE A 159 -6.23 -26.02 -15.88
N GLU A 160 -7.27 -26.78 -16.20
CA GLU A 160 -8.29 -26.36 -17.17
C GLU A 160 -9.01 -25.10 -16.69
N PHE A 161 -9.38 -25.04 -15.41
CA PHE A 161 -9.97 -23.84 -14.80
C PHE A 161 -9.04 -22.64 -14.88
N LEU A 162 -7.75 -22.81 -14.56
CA LEU A 162 -6.79 -21.70 -14.66
C LEU A 162 -6.58 -21.24 -16.11
N ASN A 163 -6.53 -22.17 -17.06
CA ASN A 163 -6.44 -21.82 -18.48
C ASN A 163 -7.68 -21.05 -18.97
N PHE A 164 -8.86 -21.41 -18.48
CA PHE A 164 -10.09 -20.66 -18.74
C PHE A 164 -10.01 -19.26 -18.12
N LEU A 165 -9.67 -19.17 -16.82
CA LEU A 165 -9.58 -17.91 -16.09
C LEU A 165 -8.56 -16.95 -16.72
N PHE A 166 -7.39 -17.47 -17.12
CA PHE A 166 -6.31 -16.69 -17.71
C PHE A 166 -6.36 -16.57 -19.23
N SER A 167 -7.44 -16.98 -19.87
CA SER A 167 -7.63 -16.70 -21.29
C SER A 167 -7.73 -15.18 -21.53
N PRO A 168 -7.22 -14.64 -22.65
CA PRO A 168 -7.27 -13.21 -22.93
C PRO A 168 -8.66 -12.60 -22.83
N GLU A 169 -9.68 -13.33 -23.30
CA GLU A 169 -11.08 -12.89 -23.21
C GLU A 169 -11.57 -12.74 -21.76
N ASN A 170 -11.28 -13.70 -20.90
CA ASN A 170 -11.72 -13.64 -19.50
C ASN A 170 -10.89 -12.66 -18.70
N GLN A 171 -9.60 -12.52 -19.00
CA GLN A 171 -8.74 -11.49 -18.37
C GLN A 171 -9.18 -10.08 -18.76
N LYS A 172 -9.63 -9.86 -19.99
CA LYS A 172 -10.23 -8.59 -20.40
C LYS A 172 -11.48 -8.27 -19.58
N LYS A 173 -12.42 -9.20 -19.48
CA LYS A 173 -13.63 -9.06 -18.66
C LYS A 173 -13.30 -8.80 -17.19
N TYR A 174 -12.33 -9.54 -16.64
CA TYR A 174 -11.88 -9.35 -15.26
C TYR A 174 -11.33 -7.93 -15.03
N SER A 175 -10.43 -7.46 -15.89
CA SER A 175 -9.85 -6.12 -15.80
C SER A 175 -10.93 -5.02 -15.89
N GLU A 176 -11.89 -5.17 -16.79
CA GLU A 176 -12.99 -4.19 -16.95
C GLU A 176 -13.93 -4.15 -15.74
N VAL A 177 -14.19 -5.29 -15.09
CA VAL A 177 -15.03 -5.38 -13.89
C VAL A 177 -14.28 -4.94 -12.63
N ALA A 178 -13.08 -5.47 -12.45
CA ALA A 178 -12.24 -5.16 -11.28
C ALA A 178 -11.68 -3.73 -11.29
N LYS A 179 -11.76 -3.03 -12.45
CA LYS A 179 -11.16 -1.70 -12.63
C LYS A 179 -9.65 -1.69 -12.32
N ALA A 180 -8.98 -2.75 -12.74
CA ALA A 180 -7.55 -2.93 -12.54
C ALA A 180 -6.83 -3.33 -13.83
N PRO A 181 -5.57 -2.89 -14.04
CA PRO A 181 -4.82 -3.29 -15.23
C PRO A 181 -4.58 -4.80 -15.24
N SER A 182 -4.57 -5.40 -16.43
CA SER A 182 -4.21 -6.80 -16.58
C SER A 182 -2.72 -7.02 -16.30
N ALA A 183 -2.38 -8.17 -15.70
CA ALA A 183 -1.01 -8.65 -15.60
C ALA A 183 -0.44 -9.15 -16.94
N PHE A 184 -1.28 -9.31 -17.96
CA PHE A 184 -0.93 -9.82 -19.29
C PHE A 184 -0.81 -8.68 -20.30
N THR A 185 0.25 -8.67 -21.06
CA THR A 185 0.57 -7.60 -22.04
C THR A 185 -0.26 -7.67 -23.32
N ASP A 186 -0.89 -8.79 -23.60
CA ASP A 186 -1.75 -9.06 -24.74
C ASP A 186 -3.25 -8.83 -24.46
N VAL A 187 -3.58 -8.35 -23.26
CA VAL A 187 -4.95 -8.02 -22.86
C VAL A 187 -5.17 -6.52 -22.99
N ASP A 188 -5.90 -6.12 -23.99
CA ASP A 188 -6.37 -4.74 -24.20
C ASP A 188 -7.74 -4.54 -23.56
N ALA A 189 -7.78 -3.96 -22.37
CA ALA A 189 -8.98 -3.72 -21.57
C ALA A 189 -9.15 -2.24 -21.21
N GLU A 190 -10.38 -1.75 -21.32
CA GLU A 190 -10.78 -0.44 -20.80
C GLU A 190 -11.07 -0.57 -19.29
N TRP A 191 -10.01 -0.74 -18.50
CA TRP A 191 -10.13 -1.07 -17.09
C TRP A 191 -10.42 0.14 -16.17
N ALA A 192 -10.15 1.36 -16.61
CA ALA A 192 -10.38 2.58 -15.83
C ALA A 192 -10.71 3.78 -16.72
N PRO A 193 -11.19 4.91 -16.15
CA PRO A 193 -11.28 6.17 -16.85
C PRO A 193 -9.94 6.59 -17.46
N GLU A 194 -9.97 7.23 -18.63
CA GLU A 194 -8.76 7.55 -19.41
C GLU A 194 -7.75 8.40 -18.63
N ASN A 195 -8.22 9.36 -17.82
CA ASN A 195 -7.38 10.19 -16.95
C ASN A 195 -6.60 9.32 -15.93
N VAL A 196 -7.25 8.35 -15.30
CA VAL A 196 -6.61 7.42 -14.33
C VAL A 196 -5.57 6.56 -15.04
N VAL A 197 -5.91 5.97 -16.18
CA VAL A 197 -4.96 5.18 -16.99
C VAL A 197 -3.72 6.00 -17.37
N LYS A 198 -3.91 7.23 -17.80
CA LYS A 198 -2.82 8.15 -18.16
C LYS A 198 -1.92 8.45 -16.96
N GLU A 199 -2.50 8.74 -15.80
CA GLU A 199 -1.75 9.08 -14.59
C GLU A 199 -1.00 7.87 -14.01
N VAL A 200 -1.62 6.68 -13.98
CA VAL A 200 -0.96 5.42 -13.60
C VAL A 200 0.24 5.14 -14.51
N ASN A 201 0.05 5.24 -15.82
CA ASN A 201 1.15 5.03 -16.78
C ASN A 201 2.27 6.07 -16.63
N ALA A 202 1.94 7.33 -16.28
CA ALA A 202 2.94 8.36 -16.01
C ALA A 202 3.71 8.06 -14.71
N ALA A 203 3.02 7.64 -13.66
CA ALA A 203 3.62 7.26 -12.38
C ALA A 203 4.56 6.05 -12.53
N LEU A 204 4.14 4.99 -13.24
CA LEU A 204 4.98 3.81 -13.51
C LEU A 204 6.28 4.14 -14.27
N LYS A 205 6.30 5.25 -15.04
CA LYS A 205 7.50 5.70 -15.77
C LYS A 205 8.40 6.60 -14.95
N SER A 206 7.87 7.37 -14.02
CA SER A 206 8.59 8.43 -13.30
C SER A 206 8.93 8.09 -11.85
N ALA A 207 8.11 7.28 -11.19
CA ALA A 207 8.31 6.86 -9.82
C ALA A 207 9.21 5.61 -9.71
N ALA A 208 9.71 5.34 -8.51
CA ALA A 208 10.33 4.06 -8.22
C ALA A 208 9.26 2.97 -8.10
N ASN A 209 9.34 1.97 -8.97
CA ASN A 209 8.49 0.79 -8.85
C ASN A 209 9.08 -0.14 -7.80
N ILE A 210 8.34 -0.38 -6.73
CA ILE A 210 8.75 -1.25 -5.63
C ILE A 210 7.79 -2.43 -5.48
N GLY A 211 8.28 -3.55 -4.98
CA GLY A 211 7.48 -4.67 -4.51
C GLY A 211 7.25 -4.60 -3.01
N PHE A 212 6.37 -5.45 -2.49
CA PHE A 212 6.26 -5.68 -1.05
C PHE A 212 7.57 -6.17 -0.46
N THR A 213 7.80 -5.92 0.83
CA THR A 213 8.93 -6.48 1.57
C THR A 213 8.61 -7.89 1.98
N ASN A 214 8.99 -8.85 1.13
CA ASN A 214 8.79 -10.28 1.36
C ASN A 214 9.87 -10.88 2.30
N GLU A 215 10.86 -10.09 2.65
CA GLU A 215 11.99 -10.43 3.52
C GLU A 215 11.69 -10.25 5.00
N LYS A 216 10.42 -10.07 5.35
CA LYS A 216 10.00 -10.00 6.77
C LYS A 216 10.36 -11.27 7.51
N PRO A 217 10.79 -11.15 8.78
CA PRO A 217 11.09 -12.31 9.61
C PRO A 217 9.88 -13.23 9.79
N ALA A 218 10.14 -14.50 10.04
CA ALA A 218 9.07 -15.41 10.43
C ALA A 218 8.37 -14.90 11.71
N GLY A 219 7.03 -14.90 11.70
CA GLY A 219 6.24 -14.40 12.84
C GLY A 219 6.10 -12.87 12.94
N PHE A 220 6.62 -12.10 11.97
CA PHE A 220 6.38 -10.67 11.87
C PHE A 220 5.75 -10.34 10.52
N SER A 221 4.45 -10.13 10.51
CA SER A 221 3.65 -9.88 9.31
C SER A 221 3.45 -8.38 9.05
N GLY A 222 2.86 -8.05 7.90
CA GLY A 222 2.38 -6.69 7.62
C GLY A 222 1.31 -6.23 8.60
N ASP A 223 0.45 -7.15 9.07
CA ASP A 223 -0.56 -6.86 10.08
C ASP A 223 0.06 -6.55 11.45
N ASP A 224 1.17 -7.22 11.82
CA ASP A 224 1.89 -6.89 13.05
C ASP A 224 2.46 -5.48 12.98
N ALA A 225 3.08 -5.13 11.86
CA ALA A 225 3.54 -3.78 11.60
C ALA A 225 2.38 -2.75 11.66
N GLY A 226 1.24 -3.08 11.06
CA GLY A 226 0.05 -2.23 11.10
C GLY A 226 -0.53 -2.04 12.50
N ARG A 227 -0.53 -3.08 13.35
CA ARG A 227 -0.92 -2.97 14.76
C ARG A 227 -0.02 -2.00 15.54
N MET A 228 1.27 -2.01 15.27
CA MET A 228 2.20 -1.04 15.88
C MET A 228 1.87 0.40 15.45
N VAL A 229 1.43 0.61 14.21
CA VAL A 229 0.95 1.93 13.76
C VAL A 229 -0.37 2.31 14.44
N GLN A 230 -1.29 1.36 14.69
CA GLN A 230 -2.49 1.63 15.51
C GLN A 230 -2.09 2.11 16.92
N GLU A 231 -1.13 1.45 17.55
CA GLU A 231 -0.62 1.79 18.88
C GLU A 231 0.06 3.18 18.90
N LEU A 232 0.81 3.53 17.84
CA LEU A 232 1.37 4.87 17.66
C LEU A 232 0.26 5.93 17.57
N LEU A 233 -0.74 5.74 16.72
CA LEU A 233 -1.87 6.66 16.55
C LEU A 233 -2.75 6.75 17.80
N ALA A 234 -2.79 5.69 18.60
CA ALA A 234 -3.45 5.68 19.91
C ALA A 234 -2.64 6.37 21.02
N GLY A 235 -1.42 6.85 20.73
CA GLY A 235 -0.53 7.49 21.68
C GLY A 235 0.13 6.54 22.69
N GLN A 236 0.21 5.24 22.37
CA GLN A 236 0.88 4.24 23.19
C GLN A 236 2.40 4.23 22.98
N TYR A 237 2.87 4.78 21.84
CA TYR A 237 4.26 5.02 21.52
C TYR A 237 4.48 6.50 21.21
N THR A 238 5.63 7.02 21.61
CA THR A 238 6.22 8.17 20.92
C THR A 238 6.79 7.70 19.57
N PRO A 239 7.05 8.60 18.60
CA PRO A 239 7.70 8.23 17.35
C PRO A 239 9.02 7.46 17.51
N THR A 240 9.84 7.86 18.48
CA THR A 240 11.11 7.19 18.81
C THR A 240 10.86 5.78 19.35
N GLU A 241 9.97 5.62 20.33
CA GLU A 241 9.62 4.32 20.89
C GLU A 241 9.00 3.39 19.83
N PHE A 242 8.22 3.93 18.90
CA PHE A 242 7.71 3.17 17.76
C PHE A 242 8.84 2.63 16.87
N ALA A 243 9.82 3.45 16.53
CA ALA A 243 10.96 3.05 15.71
C ALA A 243 11.82 1.98 16.40
N GLU A 244 12.09 2.15 17.69
CA GLU A 244 12.81 1.16 18.52
C GLU A 244 12.04 -0.16 18.65
N ALA A 245 10.73 -0.10 18.89
CA ALA A 245 9.86 -1.27 18.98
C ALA A 245 9.79 -2.02 17.63
N TYR A 246 9.74 -1.28 16.52
CA TYR A 246 9.74 -1.87 15.18
C TYR A 246 11.05 -2.62 14.89
N GLU A 247 12.22 -2.01 15.14
CA GLU A 247 13.53 -2.65 14.99
C GLU A 247 13.64 -3.90 15.87
N LYS A 248 13.16 -3.79 17.11
CA LYS A 248 13.16 -4.92 18.05
C LYS A 248 12.30 -6.06 17.53
N ALA A 249 11.07 -5.79 17.08
CA ALA A 249 10.17 -6.82 16.57
C ALA A 249 10.75 -7.52 15.32
N TRP A 250 11.37 -6.73 14.44
CA TRP A 250 12.07 -7.27 13.27
C TRP A 250 13.24 -8.18 13.68
N THR A 251 14.08 -7.73 14.59
CA THR A 251 15.27 -8.46 15.06
C THR A 251 14.90 -9.74 15.81
N ASP A 252 13.92 -9.69 16.70
CA ASP A 252 13.42 -10.84 17.44
C ASP A 252 12.85 -11.91 16.49
N GLY A 253 12.13 -11.48 15.47
CA GLY A 253 11.61 -12.35 14.42
C GLY A 253 12.68 -13.04 13.59
N MET A 254 13.84 -12.38 13.37
CA MET A 254 14.98 -13.00 12.67
C MET A 254 15.66 -14.10 13.47
N ALA A 255 15.50 -14.11 14.80
CA ALA A 255 16.11 -15.09 15.69
C ALA A 255 15.23 -16.34 15.93
N SER A 256 13.97 -16.30 15.48
CA SER A 256 13.00 -17.39 15.61
C SER A 256 13.01 -18.32 14.41
#